data_d521eea01495c810be8eb907db5c0e01
#
_entry.id   d521eea01495c810be8eb907db5c0e01
#
_cell.length_a   1.000
_cell.length_b   1.000
_cell.length_c   1.000
_cell.angle_alpha   90.00
_cell.angle_beta   90.00
_cell.angle_gamma   90.00
#
_symmetry.space_group_name_H-M   'P 1'
#
loop_
_entity.id
_entity.type
_entity.pdbx_description
1 polymer ?
#
loop_
_entity_poly.entity_id
_entity_poly.type
_entity_poly.pdbx_seq_one_letter_code
_entity_poly.pdbx_strand_id
1 'polypeptide(L)'
;MKLSQFKFKLPEAQIALEPPHRAFENEDGTVDKLYRRDECRLMVVHRKSQTIEMYKKDDEGNDMVDAEGNPVFLTFRDVVNYFDEGDVFIFNDTKVFPARLYGTKEKTDAKIEVFLLRELNEELRLWDVLVEPARKIRIGNKLFFDDSGTMVAE
;
A
#
# COMPACT_ATOMS: atom_id res chain seq x y z
N MET A 1 13.93 -2.49 -24.47
CA MET A 1 14.02 -3.27 -23.22
C MET A 1 13.05 -4.44 -23.35
N LYS A 2 13.49 -5.68 -23.10
CA LYS A 2 12.62 -6.86 -23.24
C LYS A 2 12.05 -7.25 -21.89
N LEU A 3 10.76 -7.62 -21.81
CA LEU A 3 10.09 -8.02 -20.59
C LEU A 3 10.82 -9.19 -19.84
N SER A 4 11.48 -10.05 -20.61
CA SER A 4 12.28 -11.17 -20.07
C SER A 4 13.46 -10.74 -19.21
N GLN A 5 13.96 -9.50 -19.35
CA GLN A 5 15.06 -8.94 -18.54
C GLN A 5 14.62 -8.62 -17.11
N PHE A 6 13.29 -8.59 -16.85
CA PHE A 6 12.71 -8.34 -15.54
C PHE A 6 12.22 -9.61 -14.84
N LYS A 7 12.47 -10.79 -15.45
CA LYS A 7 12.14 -12.06 -14.82
C LYS A 7 13.20 -12.40 -13.77
N PHE A 8 12.80 -12.36 -12.51
CA PHE A 8 13.61 -12.84 -11.40
C PHE A 8 12.69 -13.58 -10.41
N LYS A 9 13.28 -14.43 -9.59
CA LYS A 9 12.56 -15.11 -8.53
C LYS A 9 12.61 -14.22 -7.29
N LEU A 10 11.46 -13.63 -6.95
CA LEU A 10 11.29 -12.87 -5.69
C LEU A 10 10.88 -13.86 -4.58
N PRO A 11 11.71 -14.09 -3.55
CA PRO A 11 11.30 -14.86 -2.39
C PRO A 11 10.16 -14.18 -1.65
N GLU A 12 9.16 -14.95 -1.24
CA GLU A 12 7.97 -14.42 -0.55
C GLU A 12 8.34 -13.65 0.74
N ALA A 13 9.35 -14.13 1.47
CA ALA A 13 9.87 -13.47 2.67
C ALA A 13 10.49 -12.08 2.43
N GLN A 14 10.77 -11.71 1.18
CA GLN A 14 11.27 -10.36 0.82
C GLN A 14 10.15 -9.39 0.44
N ILE A 15 8.90 -9.84 0.44
CA ILE A 15 7.74 -8.99 0.18
C ILE A 15 7.28 -8.38 1.51
N ALA A 16 7.49 -7.08 1.68
CA ALA A 16 7.01 -6.36 2.85
C ALA A 16 5.49 -6.18 2.77
N LEU A 17 4.75 -6.85 3.65
CA LEU A 17 3.29 -6.77 3.72
C LEU A 17 2.80 -5.54 4.51
N GLU A 18 3.65 -4.99 5.38
CA GLU A 18 3.35 -3.83 6.22
C GLU A 18 4.60 -2.93 6.36
N PRO A 19 4.41 -1.65 6.72
CA PRO A 19 5.55 -0.75 6.99
C PRO A 19 6.37 -1.22 8.18
N PRO A 20 7.64 -0.75 8.34
CA PRO A 20 8.40 -0.97 9.55
C PRO A 20 7.63 -0.52 10.77
N HIS A 21 7.69 -1.30 11.85
CA HIS A 21 7.01 -1.00 13.09
C HIS A 21 7.82 -1.47 14.30
N ARG A 22 7.52 -0.89 15.45
CA ARG A 22 7.99 -1.36 16.76
C ARG A 22 6.79 -1.93 17.48
N ALA A 23 6.94 -3.14 18.00
CA ALA A 23 5.96 -3.71 18.91
C ALA A 23 6.17 -3.14 20.31
N PHE A 24 5.11 -2.85 21.04
CA PHE A 24 5.15 -2.51 22.45
C PHE A 24 3.99 -3.20 23.17
N GLU A 25 4.26 -3.61 24.39
CA GLU A 25 3.28 -4.28 25.24
C GLU A 25 2.57 -3.24 26.12
N ASN A 26 1.26 -3.29 26.13
CA ASN A 26 0.41 -2.45 26.96
C ASN A 26 0.31 -3.01 28.39
N GLU A 27 -0.20 -2.23 29.34
CA GLU A 27 -0.38 -2.63 30.75
C GLU A 27 -1.33 -3.84 30.92
N ASP A 28 -2.21 -4.08 29.95
CA ASP A 28 -3.15 -5.21 29.91
C ASP A 28 -2.57 -6.47 29.24
N GLY A 29 -1.29 -6.44 28.83
CA GLY A 29 -0.60 -7.53 28.15
C GLY A 29 -0.91 -7.63 26.65
N THR A 30 -1.67 -6.71 26.07
CA THR A 30 -1.85 -6.63 24.63
C THR A 30 -0.61 -6.04 23.95
N VAL A 31 -0.34 -6.47 22.71
CA VAL A 31 0.80 -5.97 21.92
C VAL A 31 0.29 -5.11 20.80
N ASP A 32 0.65 -3.84 20.81
CA ASP A 32 0.36 -2.89 19.76
C ASP A 32 1.57 -2.65 18.83
N LYS A 33 1.30 -2.12 17.62
CA LYS A 33 2.31 -1.80 16.63
C LYS A 33 2.38 -0.29 16.41
N LEU A 34 3.55 0.30 16.67
CA LEU A 34 3.84 1.66 16.27
C LEU A 34 4.51 1.65 14.89
N TYR A 35 3.76 2.00 13.85
CA TYR A 35 4.27 2.06 12.48
C TYR A 35 5.21 3.25 12.29
N ARG A 36 6.37 2.97 11.69
CA ARG A 36 7.45 3.91 11.43
C ARG A 36 7.73 3.97 9.92
N ARG A 37 6.81 4.59 9.19
CA ARG A 37 6.90 4.70 7.71
C ARG A 37 8.14 5.44 7.25
N ASP A 38 8.64 6.36 8.06
CA ASP A 38 9.85 7.12 7.87
C ASP A 38 11.15 6.30 8.03
N GLU A 39 11.05 5.09 8.59
CA GLU A 39 12.17 4.14 8.76
C GLU A 39 12.24 3.09 7.62
N CYS A 40 11.39 3.19 6.58
CA CYS A 40 11.54 2.37 5.38
C CYS A 40 12.92 2.62 4.75
N ARG A 41 13.54 1.55 4.24
CA ARG A 41 14.82 1.67 3.52
C ARG A 41 14.67 2.57 2.29
N LEU A 42 15.66 3.45 2.08
CA LEU A 42 15.73 4.32 0.92
C LEU A 42 16.76 3.79 -0.07
N MET A 43 16.40 3.75 -1.33
CA MET A 43 17.32 3.49 -2.44
C MET A 43 17.33 4.72 -3.35
N VAL A 44 18.48 5.33 -3.52
CA VAL A 44 18.68 6.48 -4.39
C VAL A 44 19.35 6.04 -5.69
N VAL A 45 18.74 6.36 -6.82
CA VAL A 45 19.27 6.02 -8.15
C VAL A 45 19.76 7.28 -8.84
N HIS A 46 21.04 7.41 -8.98
CA HIS A 46 21.69 8.53 -9.68
C HIS A 46 21.70 8.26 -11.18
N ARG A 47 20.74 8.81 -11.92
CA ARG A 47 20.55 8.52 -13.35
C ARG A 47 21.73 8.95 -14.23
N LYS A 48 22.42 10.04 -13.88
CA LYS A 48 23.56 10.56 -14.66
C LYS A 48 24.79 9.68 -14.52
N SER A 49 25.14 9.31 -13.29
CA SER A 49 26.29 8.45 -12.98
C SER A 49 26.00 6.96 -13.11
N GLN A 50 24.71 6.58 -13.22
CA GLN A 50 24.24 5.18 -13.23
C GLN A 50 24.64 4.41 -11.96
N THR A 51 24.71 5.11 -10.82
CA THR A 51 25.03 4.52 -9.51
C THR A 51 23.80 4.38 -8.65
N ILE A 52 23.83 3.43 -7.71
CA ILE A 52 22.79 3.20 -6.71
C ILE A 52 23.42 3.40 -5.34
N GLU A 53 22.74 4.16 -4.51
CA GLU A 53 23.12 4.42 -3.13
C GLU A 53 22.03 3.84 -2.21
N MET A 54 22.42 3.01 -1.24
CA MET A 54 21.53 2.35 -0.30
C MET A 54 22.01 2.41 1.14
N TYR A 55 23.29 2.76 1.35
CA TYR A 55 23.92 2.76 2.67
C TYR A 55 24.33 4.16 3.08
N LYS A 56 24.27 4.43 4.39
CA LYS A 56 24.81 5.66 4.95
C LYS A 56 26.32 5.69 4.76
N LYS A 57 26.84 6.91 4.55
CA LYS A 57 28.27 7.14 4.40
C LYS A 57 28.83 7.85 5.62
N ASP A 58 30.07 7.55 5.97
CA ASP A 58 30.87 8.31 6.91
C ASP A 58 31.46 9.56 6.23
N ASP A 59 32.21 10.38 7.00
CA ASP A 59 32.82 11.62 6.51
C ASP A 59 33.90 11.35 5.44
N GLU A 60 34.46 10.12 5.40
CA GLU A 60 35.44 9.70 4.40
C GLU A 60 34.78 9.09 3.16
N GLY A 61 33.43 8.90 3.16
CA GLY A 61 32.66 8.36 2.04
C GLY A 61 32.54 6.83 2.01
N ASN A 62 32.98 6.13 3.05
CA ASN A 62 32.82 4.67 3.18
C ASN A 62 31.43 4.32 3.69
N ASP A 63 30.98 3.10 3.41
CA ASP A 63 29.73 2.59 3.97
C ASP A 63 29.82 2.46 5.50
N MET A 64 28.90 3.11 6.21
CA MET A 64 28.78 2.96 7.66
C MET A 64 28.36 1.56 8.02
N VAL A 65 28.90 1.04 9.12
CA VAL A 65 28.51 -0.24 9.70
C VAL A 65 28.02 -0.06 11.15
N ASP A 66 27.11 -0.93 11.57
CA ASP A 66 26.65 -1.00 12.96
C ASP A 66 27.69 -1.70 13.87
N ALA A 67 27.35 -1.86 15.16
CA ALA A 67 28.24 -2.50 16.12
C ALA A 67 28.53 -3.97 15.81
N GLU A 68 27.67 -4.61 15.04
CA GLU A 68 27.77 -6.00 14.58
C GLU A 68 28.50 -6.11 13.23
N GLY A 69 28.89 -4.98 12.60
CA GLY A 69 29.58 -4.93 11.32
C GLY A 69 28.68 -5.01 10.09
N ASN A 70 27.36 -4.86 10.25
CA ASN A 70 26.43 -4.85 9.12
C ASN A 70 26.30 -3.44 8.53
N PRO A 71 26.14 -3.29 7.20
CA PRO A 71 25.93 -1.99 6.58
C PRO A 71 24.67 -1.28 7.08
N VAL A 72 24.80 0.00 7.44
CA VAL A 72 23.67 0.83 7.87
C VAL A 72 22.94 1.39 6.66
N PHE A 73 21.68 0.99 6.49
CA PHE A 73 20.87 1.44 5.36
C PHE A 73 20.47 2.91 5.50
N LEU A 74 20.36 3.60 4.35
CA LEU A 74 19.57 4.82 4.25
C LEU A 74 18.11 4.50 4.56
N THR A 75 17.45 5.44 5.22
CA THR A 75 16.02 5.38 5.52
C THR A 75 15.30 6.52 4.82
N PHE A 76 13.96 6.47 4.76
CA PHE A 76 13.20 7.55 4.14
C PHE A 76 13.42 8.92 4.83
N ARG A 77 13.85 8.94 6.09
CA ARG A 77 14.26 10.19 6.78
C ARG A 77 15.44 10.90 6.10
N ASP A 78 16.33 10.12 5.50
CA ASP A 78 17.52 10.65 4.84
C ASP A 78 17.19 11.32 3.50
N VAL A 79 15.93 11.19 2.99
CA VAL A 79 15.49 11.77 1.71
C VAL A 79 15.69 13.28 1.65
N VAL A 80 15.61 13.98 2.78
CA VAL A 80 15.78 15.43 2.87
C VAL A 80 17.18 15.89 2.43
N ASN A 81 18.18 15.01 2.51
CA ASN A 81 19.57 15.30 2.13
C ASN A 81 19.77 15.33 0.60
N TYR A 82 18.75 14.97 -0.18
CA TYR A 82 18.79 14.90 -1.65
C TYR A 82 18.06 16.05 -2.34
N PHE A 83 17.61 17.04 -1.58
CA PHE A 83 16.86 18.18 -2.09
C PHE A 83 17.48 19.50 -1.64
N ASP A 84 17.45 20.47 -2.54
CA ASP A 84 17.96 21.81 -2.32
C ASP A 84 16.83 22.85 -2.32
N GLU A 85 17.18 24.07 -1.91
CA GLU A 85 16.28 25.22 -2.00
C GLU A 85 15.84 25.45 -3.46
N GLY A 86 14.53 25.51 -3.67
CA GLY A 86 13.93 25.67 -4.99
C GLY A 86 13.42 24.38 -5.62
N ASP A 87 13.70 23.22 -5.02
CA ASP A 87 13.06 21.98 -5.44
C ASP A 87 11.55 22.00 -5.16
N VAL A 88 10.77 21.44 -6.08
CA VAL A 88 9.30 21.43 -5.99
C VAL A 88 8.79 20.00 -5.82
N PHE A 89 8.00 19.80 -4.79
CA PHE A 89 7.35 18.53 -4.52
C PHE A 89 5.89 18.58 -4.98
N ILE A 90 5.49 17.58 -5.73
CA ILE A 90 4.09 17.40 -6.13
C ILE A 90 3.57 16.14 -5.44
N PHE A 91 2.57 16.32 -4.58
CA PHE A 91 1.92 15.23 -3.86
C PHE A 91 0.49 15.01 -4.36
N ASN A 92 0.04 13.79 -4.26
CA ASN A 92 -1.38 13.48 -4.43
C ASN A 92 -2.07 13.71 -3.07
N ASP A 93 -2.99 14.67 -3.03
CA ASP A 93 -3.82 14.97 -1.86
C ASP A 93 -5.25 14.44 -1.98
N THR A 94 -5.47 13.54 -2.93
CA THR A 94 -6.77 12.89 -3.14
C THR A 94 -7.20 12.17 -1.87
N LYS A 95 -8.37 12.53 -1.35
CA LYS A 95 -9.00 11.82 -0.25
C LYS A 95 -9.59 10.51 -0.76
N VAL A 96 -9.03 9.41 -0.33
CA VAL A 96 -9.55 8.07 -0.67
C VAL A 96 -10.61 7.64 0.36
N PHE A 97 -11.60 6.89 -0.13
CA PHE A 97 -12.61 6.22 0.70
C PHE A 97 -12.51 4.70 0.51
N PRO A 98 -13.01 3.88 1.45
CA PRO A 98 -13.04 2.43 1.28
C PRO A 98 -13.99 2.05 0.14
N ALA A 99 -13.42 1.82 -1.05
CA ALA A 99 -14.18 1.57 -2.28
C ALA A 99 -14.49 0.09 -2.50
N ARG A 100 -13.98 -0.81 -1.66
CA ARG A 100 -14.15 -2.26 -1.81
C ARG A 100 -15.11 -2.77 -0.75
N LEU A 101 -16.27 -3.23 -1.20
CA LEU A 101 -17.35 -3.71 -0.35
C LEU A 101 -17.44 -5.22 -0.46
N TYR A 102 -17.58 -5.89 0.66
CA TYR A 102 -17.78 -7.33 0.75
C TYR A 102 -19.20 -7.62 1.24
N GLY A 103 -19.87 -8.55 0.58
CA GLY A 103 -21.25 -8.86 0.93
C GLY A 103 -21.71 -10.21 0.42
N THR A 104 -23.01 -10.41 0.43
CA THR A 104 -23.66 -11.64 0.00
C THR A 104 -24.76 -11.37 -1.00
N LYS A 105 -24.99 -12.33 -1.87
CA LYS A 105 -26.10 -12.30 -2.82
C LYS A 105 -27.37 -12.85 -2.17
N GLU A 106 -28.49 -12.15 -2.37
CA GLU A 106 -29.81 -12.66 -2.01
C GLU A 106 -30.03 -14.11 -2.47
N LYS A 107 -30.76 -14.91 -1.71
CA LYS A 107 -31.17 -16.29 -1.98
C LYS A 107 -30.09 -17.35 -1.97
N THR A 108 -28.84 -17.01 -2.12
CA THR A 108 -27.77 -18.01 -2.25
C THR A 108 -26.64 -17.84 -1.24
N ASP A 109 -26.61 -16.71 -0.51
CA ASP A 109 -25.54 -16.30 0.41
C ASP A 109 -24.15 -16.38 -0.21
N ALA A 110 -24.10 -16.37 -1.55
CA ALA A 110 -22.84 -16.40 -2.26
C ALA A 110 -22.05 -15.13 -1.96
N LYS A 111 -20.84 -15.28 -1.44
CA LYS A 111 -19.93 -14.16 -1.18
C LYS A 111 -19.61 -13.42 -2.48
N ILE A 112 -19.66 -12.10 -2.41
CA ILE A 112 -19.36 -11.19 -3.50
C ILE A 112 -18.45 -10.07 -3.01
N GLU A 113 -17.69 -9.53 -3.94
CA GLU A 113 -16.94 -8.31 -3.78
C GLU A 113 -17.44 -7.30 -4.81
N VAL A 114 -17.69 -6.06 -4.37
CA VAL A 114 -18.05 -4.94 -5.23
C VAL A 114 -17.01 -3.86 -5.06
N PHE A 115 -16.38 -3.45 -6.16
CA PHE A 115 -15.41 -2.38 -6.19
C PHE A 115 -16.00 -1.15 -6.87
N LEU A 116 -16.19 -0.09 -6.10
CA LEU A 116 -16.74 1.19 -6.57
C LEU A 116 -15.70 1.92 -7.42
N LEU A 117 -16.03 2.25 -8.67
CA LEU A 117 -15.15 2.98 -9.58
C LEU A 117 -15.44 4.47 -9.60
N ARG A 118 -16.69 4.84 -9.88
CA ARG A 118 -17.14 6.22 -9.89
C ARG A 118 -18.66 6.32 -9.71
N GLU A 119 -19.09 7.39 -9.09
CA GLU A 119 -20.49 7.75 -9.01
C GLU A 119 -20.97 8.33 -10.34
N LEU A 120 -22.04 7.78 -10.88
CA LEU A 120 -22.66 8.21 -12.13
C LEU A 120 -23.80 9.19 -11.88
N ASN A 121 -24.54 9.01 -10.77
CA ASN A 121 -25.65 9.85 -10.40
C ASN A 121 -25.86 9.80 -8.88
N GLU A 122 -25.73 10.93 -8.20
CA GLU A 122 -25.83 11.06 -6.76
C GLU A 122 -27.28 10.88 -6.26
N GLU A 123 -28.27 11.46 -6.95
CA GLU A 123 -29.68 11.38 -6.54
C GLU A 123 -30.20 9.94 -6.61
N LEU A 124 -29.81 9.21 -7.65
CA LEU A 124 -30.14 7.80 -7.84
C LEU A 124 -29.20 6.84 -7.11
N ARG A 125 -28.11 7.36 -6.51
CA ARG A 125 -27.03 6.56 -5.92
C ARG A 125 -26.49 5.49 -6.88
N LEU A 126 -26.37 5.88 -8.15
CA LEU A 126 -25.95 4.99 -9.22
C LEU A 126 -24.43 5.02 -9.37
N TRP A 127 -23.81 3.87 -9.33
CA TRP A 127 -22.37 3.72 -9.41
C TRP A 127 -21.95 2.80 -10.55
N ASP A 128 -20.83 3.15 -11.18
CA ASP A 128 -20.06 2.24 -12.02
C ASP A 128 -19.18 1.37 -11.12
N VAL A 129 -19.28 0.05 -11.24
CA VAL A 129 -18.65 -0.88 -10.30
C VAL A 129 -18.07 -2.11 -11.01
N LEU A 130 -17.05 -2.71 -10.42
CA LEU A 130 -16.63 -4.07 -10.74
C LEU A 130 -17.18 -5.02 -9.68
N VAL A 131 -17.65 -6.18 -10.13
CA VAL A 131 -18.19 -7.21 -9.23
C VAL A 131 -17.48 -8.53 -9.42
N GLU A 132 -17.06 -9.16 -8.32
CA GLU A 132 -16.47 -10.50 -8.36
C GLU A 132 -17.20 -11.46 -7.43
N PRO A 133 -17.57 -12.65 -7.91
CA PRO A 133 -17.47 -13.14 -9.31
C PRO A 133 -18.63 -12.63 -10.19
N ALA A 134 -18.33 -11.86 -11.22
CA ALA A 134 -19.31 -11.23 -12.12
C ALA A 134 -20.32 -12.23 -12.70
N ARG A 135 -19.90 -13.45 -13.02
CA ARG A 135 -20.77 -14.51 -13.57
C ARG A 135 -21.94 -14.92 -12.68
N LYS A 136 -21.88 -14.60 -11.38
CA LYS A 136 -22.93 -14.93 -10.40
C LYS A 136 -23.96 -13.83 -10.25
N ILE A 137 -23.68 -12.63 -10.78
CA ILE A 137 -24.55 -11.46 -10.62
C ILE A 137 -25.29 -11.21 -11.92
N ARG A 138 -26.58 -10.91 -11.83
CA ARG A 138 -27.46 -10.57 -12.93
C ARG A 138 -28.35 -9.41 -12.52
N ILE A 139 -28.87 -8.68 -13.50
CA ILE A 139 -29.86 -7.61 -13.30
C ILE A 139 -31.00 -8.13 -12.43
N GLY A 140 -31.40 -7.34 -11.44
CA GLY A 140 -32.44 -7.66 -10.47
C GLY A 140 -31.97 -8.53 -9.29
N ASN A 141 -30.66 -8.81 -9.16
CA ASN A 141 -30.14 -9.45 -7.96
C ASN A 141 -29.83 -8.40 -6.89
N LYS A 142 -30.33 -8.64 -5.68
CA LYS A 142 -29.96 -7.83 -4.51
C LYS A 142 -28.71 -8.35 -3.84
N LEU A 143 -27.86 -7.41 -3.44
CA LEU A 143 -26.59 -7.62 -2.79
C LEU A 143 -26.63 -6.95 -1.41
N PHE A 144 -26.32 -7.70 -0.36
CA PHE A 144 -26.35 -7.23 1.03
C PHE A 144 -24.93 -7.09 1.55
N PHE A 145 -24.61 -5.96 2.16
CA PHE A 145 -23.26 -5.64 2.64
C PHE A 145 -23.18 -5.54 4.17
N ASP A 146 -24.29 -5.77 4.84
CA ASP A 146 -24.38 -5.82 6.29
C ASP A 146 -25.38 -6.90 6.74
N ASP A 147 -25.27 -7.32 7.99
CA ASP A 147 -26.16 -8.34 8.58
C ASP A 147 -27.58 -7.79 8.86
N SER A 148 -27.74 -6.48 8.95
CA SER A 148 -29.02 -5.82 9.20
C SER A 148 -29.88 -5.68 7.95
N GLY A 149 -29.30 -5.86 6.76
CA GLY A 149 -29.95 -5.64 5.47
C GLY A 149 -30.23 -4.15 5.18
N THR A 150 -29.56 -3.25 5.87
CA THR A 150 -29.72 -1.80 5.68
C THR A 150 -28.94 -1.33 4.45
N MET A 151 -27.76 -1.89 4.22
CA MET A 151 -26.93 -1.57 3.07
C MET A 151 -27.13 -2.58 1.94
N VAL A 152 -27.94 -2.17 0.95
CA VAL A 152 -28.35 -3.01 -0.17
C VAL A 152 -28.07 -2.33 -1.49
N ALA A 153 -27.60 -3.09 -2.48
CA ALA A 153 -27.51 -2.67 -3.88
C ALA A 153 -28.27 -3.63 -4.81
N GLU A 154 -28.71 -3.13 -5.96
CA GLU A 154 -29.36 -3.91 -7.03
C GLU A 154 -28.68 -3.60 -8.37
#